data_b3b7cc4ce31ce13f467ff12daef4e221
#
_entry.id   b3b7cc4ce31ce13f467ff12daef4e221
#
_cell.length_a   1.000
_cell.length_b   1.000
_cell.length_c   1.000
_cell.angle_alpha   90.00
_cell.angle_beta   90.00
_cell.angle_gamma   90.00
#
_symmetry.space_group_name_H-M   'P 1'
#
loop_
_entity.id
_entity.type
_entity.pdbx_description
1 polymer ?
#
loop_
_entity_poly.entity_id
_entity_poly.type
_entity_poly.pdbx_seq_one_letter_code
_entity_poly.pdbx_strand_id
1 'polypeptide(L)'
;DQGIEHSAGASFAPNPLYFDPANIVELALAGGCNAVASTLGVLGSVSRKYAHKIPFLVKLNHNETLTYPAMYDQTLFASVDQAFDLGAVAVGATIYFGSPEARRQIMEISEAFARAHELGMVTVLWAYLRNPGFKKDGVDYHVSADLTGQGNHLGVTIEADIIKQKMAENNDGYRKIGFGNTNKKVYDELTSDHPIDLVRYQVVTSYMGRAGLINSGGASGQNDFAEAVRTAVINKR
;
A
#
# COMPACT_ATOMS: atom_id res chain seq x y z
N ASP A 1 1.91 -10.00 1.45
CA ASP A 1 1.26 -9.04 2.35
C ASP A 1 -0.01 -9.66 2.92
N GLN A 2 -0.05 -9.88 4.22
CA GLN A 2 -1.20 -10.42 4.91
C GLN A 2 -1.79 -9.36 5.84
N GLY A 3 -2.98 -8.90 5.48
CA GLY A 3 -3.68 -7.81 6.17
C GLY A 3 -4.40 -8.25 7.44
N ILE A 4 -3.71 -8.96 8.35
CA ILE A 4 -4.31 -9.40 9.62
C ILE A 4 -4.84 -8.21 10.43
N GLU A 5 -4.23 -7.06 10.29
CA GLU A 5 -4.63 -5.80 10.92
C GLU A 5 -5.99 -5.28 10.45
N HIS A 6 -6.50 -5.75 9.32
CA HIS A 6 -7.79 -5.27 8.79
C HIS A 6 -9.01 -5.93 9.43
N SER A 7 -8.82 -7.09 10.07
CA SER A 7 -9.94 -7.89 10.56
C SER A 7 -9.63 -8.69 11.82
N ALA A 8 -8.54 -8.36 12.50
CA ALA A 8 -8.07 -9.09 13.70
C ALA A 8 -8.03 -10.62 13.49
N GLY A 9 -7.60 -11.07 12.33
CA GLY A 9 -7.51 -12.49 11.99
C GLY A 9 -8.80 -13.12 11.45
N ALA A 10 -9.93 -12.41 11.42
CA ALA A 10 -11.20 -12.97 10.91
C ALA A 10 -11.10 -13.37 9.43
N SER A 11 -10.25 -12.69 8.63
CA SER A 11 -9.99 -13.04 7.25
C SER A 11 -9.32 -14.40 7.05
N PHE A 12 -8.77 -15.00 8.10
CA PHE A 12 -8.14 -16.32 8.04
C PHE A 12 -9.10 -17.48 8.33
N ALA A 13 -10.32 -17.17 8.80
CA ALA A 13 -11.31 -18.20 9.12
C ALA A 13 -11.58 -19.19 7.96
N PRO A 14 -11.62 -18.78 6.68
CA PRO A 14 -11.77 -19.70 5.56
C PRO A 14 -10.60 -20.67 5.37
N ASN A 15 -9.42 -20.30 5.86
CA ASN A 15 -8.23 -21.16 5.84
C ASN A 15 -7.48 -21.08 7.18
N PRO A 16 -7.82 -21.93 8.16
CA PRO A 16 -7.24 -21.90 9.49
C PRO A 16 -5.72 -22.07 9.55
N LEU A 17 -5.10 -22.63 8.50
CA LEU A 17 -3.64 -22.75 8.44
C LEU A 17 -2.94 -21.38 8.51
N TYR A 18 -3.60 -20.30 8.09
CA TYR A 18 -3.01 -18.96 8.13
C TYR A 18 -2.99 -18.31 9.51
N PHE A 19 -3.60 -18.92 10.52
CA PHE A 19 -3.38 -18.51 11.92
C PHE A 19 -1.96 -18.83 12.42
N ASP A 20 -1.25 -19.75 11.77
CA ASP A 20 0.18 -19.96 12.02
C ASP A 20 1.00 -19.14 11.01
N PRO A 21 1.77 -18.13 11.46
CA PRO A 21 2.61 -17.30 10.60
C PRO A 21 3.63 -18.09 9.75
N ALA A 22 4.06 -19.26 10.21
CA ALA A 22 4.96 -20.11 9.44
C ALA A 22 4.34 -20.53 8.10
N ASN A 23 3.06 -20.87 8.08
CA ASN A 23 2.37 -21.27 6.86
C ASN A 23 2.26 -20.12 5.85
N ILE A 24 2.16 -18.87 6.32
CA ILE A 24 2.15 -17.67 5.45
C ILE A 24 3.51 -17.52 4.74
N VAL A 25 4.60 -17.69 5.48
CA VAL A 25 5.96 -17.60 4.91
C VAL A 25 6.24 -18.77 3.97
N GLU A 26 5.83 -19.98 4.32
CA GLU A 26 5.98 -21.17 3.47
C GLU A 26 5.18 -21.03 2.17
N LEU A 27 3.98 -20.47 2.23
CA LEU A 27 3.19 -20.15 1.03
C LEU A 27 3.92 -19.17 0.12
N ALA A 28 4.53 -18.11 0.69
CA ALA A 28 5.30 -17.15 -0.08
C ALA A 28 6.54 -17.77 -0.74
N LEU A 29 7.26 -18.64 -0.03
CA LEU A 29 8.39 -19.40 -0.57
C LEU A 29 7.94 -20.32 -1.71
N ALA A 30 6.89 -21.09 -1.50
CA ALA A 30 6.33 -22.01 -2.52
C ALA A 30 5.81 -21.26 -3.75
N GLY A 31 5.25 -20.07 -3.55
CA GLY A 31 4.76 -19.19 -4.61
C GLY A 31 5.85 -18.40 -5.35
N GLY A 32 7.11 -18.52 -4.95
CA GLY A 32 8.22 -17.79 -5.57
C GLY A 32 8.16 -16.28 -5.33
N CYS A 33 7.58 -15.84 -4.20
CA CYS A 33 7.52 -14.43 -3.86
C CYS A 33 8.92 -13.86 -3.55
N ASN A 34 9.10 -12.57 -3.83
CA ASN A 34 10.38 -11.89 -3.58
C ASN A 34 10.55 -11.46 -2.12
N ALA A 35 9.45 -11.28 -1.40
CA ALA A 35 9.44 -10.87 0.01
C ALA A 35 8.13 -11.27 0.69
N VAL A 36 8.12 -11.22 2.02
CA VAL A 36 6.91 -11.35 2.85
C VAL A 36 6.76 -10.06 3.64
N ALA A 37 5.57 -9.47 3.58
CA ALA A 37 5.20 -8.29 4.34
C ALA A 37 4.15 -8.64 5.41
N SER A 38 4.42 -8.29 6.66
CA SER A 38 3.45 -8.40 7.76
C SER A 38 3.87 -7.52 8.94
N THR A 39 3.16 -7.64 10.06
CA THR A 39 3.44 -6.88 11.28
C THR A 39 4.71 -7.39 11.98
N LEU A 40 5.28 -6.56 12.85
CA LEU A 40 6.47 -6.90 13.64
C LEU A 40 6.26 -8.20 14.44
N GLY A 41 5.12 -8.35 15.12
CA GLY A 41 4.83 -9.52 15.93
C GLY A 41 4.70 -10.80 15.11
N VAL A 42 4.06 -10.73 13.95
CA VAL A 42 3.91 -11.88 13.05
C VAL A 42 5.26 -12.33 12.51
N LEU A 43 6.05 -11.44 11.93
CA LEU A 43 7.36 -11.77 11.38
C LEU A 43 8.37 -12.12 12.46
N GLY A 44 8.32 -11.43 13.61
CA GLY A 44 9.18 -11.73 14.76
C GLY A 44 9.02 -13.14 15.28
N SER A 45 7.79 -13.68 15.30
CA SER A 45 7.50 -15.05 15.76
C SER A 45 8.18 -16.14 14.93
N VAL A 46 8.55 -15.83 13.68
CA VAL A 46 9.12 -16.77 12.71
C VAL A 46 10.51 -16.37 12.19
N SER A 47 11.06 -15.24 12.65
CA SER A 47 12.28 -14.66 12.09
C SER A 47 13.49 -15.58 12.14
N ARG A 48 13.72 -16.29 13.25
CA ARG A 48 14.84 -17.24 13.41
C ARG A 48 14.83 -18.35 12.36
N LYS A 49 13.64 -18.76 11.92
CA LYS A 49 13.48 -19.86 10.96
C LYS A 49 13.52 -19.39 9.51
N TYR A 50 13.10 -18.16 9.24
CA TYR A 50 12.80 -17.75 7.87
C TYR A 50 13.47 -16.45 7.38
N ALA A 51 13.94 -15.55 8.24
CA ALA A 51 14.52 -14.27 7.80
C ALA A 51 15.70 -14.44 6.83
N HIS A 52 16.43 -15.56 6.91
CA HIS A 52 17.52 -15.87 5.99
C HIS A 52 17.07 -16.59 4.71
N LYS A 53 15.79 -16.95 4.57
CA LYS A 53 15.23 -17.67 3.41
C LYS A 53 14.47 -16.79 2.46
N ILE A 54 13.82 -15.76 2.96
CA ILE A 54 13.04 -14.80 2.19
C ILE A 54 13.11 -13.42 2.86
N PRO A 55 13.29 -12.35 2.09
CA PRO A 55 13.30 -10.99 2.62
C PRO A 55 12.02 -10.67 3.40
N PHE A 56 12.17 -10.09 4.60
CA PHE A 56 11.07 -9.60 5.41
C PHE A 56 10.90 -8.10 5.23
N LEU A 57 9.65 -7.68 5.07
CA LEU A 57 9.19 -6.30 5.11
C LEU A 57 8.27 -6.14 6.33
N VAL A 58 8.72 -5.37 7.31
CA VAL A 58 7.91 -5.07 8.49
C VAL A 58 7.02 -3.87 8.22
N LYS A 59 5.71 -4.05 8.34
CA LYS A 59 4.77 -2.95 8.32
C LYS A 59 4.74 -2.27 9.69
N LEU A 60 5.14 -1.00 9.74
CA LEU A 60 5.35 -0.25 10.98
C LEU A 60 4.04 0.21 11.61
N ASN A 61 3.05 0.56 10.79
CA ASN A 61 1.76 1.06 11.24
C ASN A 61 0.59 0.27 10.65
N HIS A 62 -0.53 0.26 11.35
CA HIS A 62 -1.78 -0.29 10.86
C HIS A 62 -2.99 0.28 11.63
N ASN A 63 -4.19 -0.05 11.18
CA ASN A 63 -5.43 0.35 11.86
C ASN A 63 -5.52 -0.28 13.25
N GLU A 64 -5.95 0.51 14.21
CA GLU A 64 -6.55 0.01 15.43
C GLU A 64 -8.07 -0.09 15.18
N THR A 65 -8.55 -1.30 14.89
CA THR A 65 -9.93 -1.51 14.39
C THR A 65 -10.98 -1.59 15.49
N LEU A 66 -10.58 -1.56 16.75
CA LEU A 66 -11.51 -1.58 17.89
C LEU A 66 -12.08 -0.19 18.20
N THR A 67 -11.40 0.88 17.77
CA THR A 67 -11.89 2.24 17.94
C THR A 67 -13.04 2.52 16.98
N TYR A 68 -14.17 2.97 17.54
CA TYR A 68 -15.35 3.32 16.78
C TYR A 68 -15.83 4.75 17.14
N PRO A 69 -16.25 5.55 16.16
CA PRO A 69 -16.21 5.31 14.72
C PRO A 69 -14.77 5.33 14.17
N ALA A 70 -14.50 4.52 13.13
CA ALA A 70 -13.19 4.47 12.50
C ALA A 70 -12.83 5.83 11.86
N MET A 71 -11.66 6.36 12.20
CA MET A 71 -11.19 7.67 11.77
C MET A 71 -10.18 7.60 10.62
N TYR A 72 -10.01 6.42 10.00
CA TYR A 72 -8.93 6.19 9.03
C TYR A 72 -7.55 6.55 9.59
N ASP A 73 -7.34 6.20 10.84
CA ASP A 73 -6.06 6.38 11.51
C ASP A 73 -5.16 5.18 11.26
N GLN A 74 -3.87 5.48 11.18
CA GLN A 74 -2.80 4.49 11.12
C GLN A 74 -1.88 4.75 12.30
N THR A 75 -1.85 3.82 13.23
CA THR A 75 -1.06 3.92 14.46
C THR A 75 0.26 3.19 14.30
N LEU A 76 1.36 3.77 14.75
CA LEU A 76 2.66 3.09 14.78
C LEU A 76 2.64 2.00 15.86
N PHE A 77 2.96 0.77 15.45
CA PHE A 77 3.10 -0.40 16.33
C PHE A 77 4.53 -0.94 16.39
N ALA A 78 5.40 -0.45 15.52
CA ALA A 78 6.79 -0.89 15.45
C ALA A 78 7.71 0.28 15.10
N SER A 79 8.96 0.20 15.55
CA SER A 79 10.02 1.08 15.09
C SER A 79 10.86 0.44 13.98
N VAL A 80 11.61 1.26 13.27
CA VAL A 80 12.56 0.81 12.24
C VAL A 80 13.67 -0.03 12.86
N ASP A 81 14.19 0.38 14.01
CA ASP A 81 15.25 -0.36 14.72
C ASP A 81 14.78 -1.75 15.14
N GLN A 82 13.55 -1.89 15.65
CA GLN A 82 12.98 -3.22 15.94
C GLN A 82 12.88 -4.11 14.68
N ALA A 83 12.51 -3.52 13.55
CA ALA A 83 12.44 -4.25 12.28
C ALA A 83 13.84 -4.68 11.81
N PHE A 84 14.83 -3.79 11.95
CA PHE A 84 16.23 -4.08 11.61
C PHE A 84 16.80 -5.21 12.48
N ASP A 85 16.59 -5.14 13.79
CA ASP A 85 17.10 -6.12 14.76
C ASP A 85 16.53 -7.53 14.54
N LEU A 86 15.30 -7.65 14.03
CA LEU A 86 14.73 -8.95 13.72
C LEU A 86 15.21 -9.52 12.35
N GLY A 87 16.01 -8.75 11.62
CA GLY A 87 16.57 -9.16 10.32
C GLY A 87 15.72 -8.79 9.10
N ALA A 88 14.80 -7.85 9.23
CA ALA A 88 14.07 -7.32 8.08
C ALA A 88 14.99 -6.48 7.19
N VAL A 89 14.76 -6.54 5.88
CA VAL A 89 15.51 -5.76 4.88
C VAL A 89 14.70 -4.56 4.38
N ALA A 90 13.44 -4.50 4.76
CA ALA A 90 12.53 -3.43 4.37
C ALA A 90 11.56 -3.09 5.49
N VAL A 91 11.11 -1.85 5.50
CA VAL A 91 9.98 -1.41 6.29
C VAL A 91 8.90 -0.82 5.39
N GLY A 92 7.68 -0.86 5.87
CA GLY A 92 6.56 -0.28 5.13
C GLY A 92 5.54 0.35 6.05
N ALA A 93 4.76 1.25 5.49
CA ALA A 93 3.71 1.93 6.22
C ALA A 93 2.54 2.31 5.30
N THR A 94 1.39 2.54 5.89
CA THR A 94 0.24 3.12 5.19
C THR A 94 0.10 4.59 5.58
N ILE A 95 -0.13 5.44 4.60
CA ILE A 95 -0.65 6.78 4.82
C ILE A 95 -2.03 6.87 4.16
N TYR A 96 -3.02 7.29 4.92
CA TYR A 96 -4.34 7.62 4.41
C TYR A 96 -4.39 9.11 4.05
N PHE A 97 -3.87 9.46 2.88
CA PHE A 97 -3.88 10.82 2.38
C PHE A 97 -5.31 11.37 2.29
N GLY A 98 -5.49 12.59 2.77
CA GLY A 98 -6.79 13.25 2.81
C GLY A 98 -7.67 12.90 4.03
N SER A 99 -7.24 11.98 4.90
CA SER A 99 -7.90 11.75 6.17
C SER A 99 -7.58 12.87 7.19
N PRO A 100 -8.36 13.01 8.27
CA PRO A 100 -8.04 13.95 9.35
C PRO A 100 -6.65 13.72 9.96
N GLU A 101 -6.19 12.47 9.98
CA GLU A 101 -4.92 12.04 10.56
C GLU A 101 -3.72 12.07 9.57
N ALA A 102 -3.97 12.43 8.31
CA ALA A 102 -2.95 12.38 7.25
C ALA A 102 -1.66 13.16 7.62
N ARG A 103 -1.81 14.34 8.25
CA ARG A 103 -0.66 15.17 8.63
C ARG A 103 0.26 14.46 9.61
N ARG A 104 -0.29 13.84 10.65
CA ARG A 104 0.48 13.09 11.64
C ARG A 104 1.15 11.88 11.00
N GLN A 105 0.41 11.12 10.22
CA GLN A 105 0.94 9.96 9.51
C GLN A 105 2.09 10.33 8.57
N ILE A 106 2.00 11.43 7.83
CA ILE A 106 3.07 11.90 6.95
C ILE A 106 4.34 12.21 7.76
N MET A 107 4.22 12.91 8.89
CA MET A 107 5.37 13.26 9.72
C MET A 107 6.05 12.01 10.30
N GLU A 108 5.27 11.12 10.92
CA GLU A 108 5.78 9.88 11.52
C GLU A 108 6.47 8.99 10.49
N ILE A 109 5.90 8.85 9.31
CA ILE A 109 6.44 7.96 8.29
C ILE A 109 7.64 8.59 7.56
N SER A 110 7.66 9.91 7.39
CA SER A 110 8.84 10.61 6.86
C SER A 110 10.07 10.40 7.76
N GLU A 111 9.90 10.51 9.08
CA GLU A 111 10.97 10.24 10.05
C GLU A 111 11.40 8.76 10.03
N ALA A 112 10.44 7.85 9.97
CA ALA A 112 10.72 6.41 9.90
C ALA A 112 11.47 6.04 8.61
N PHE A 113 11.10 6.61 7.46
CA PHE A 113 11.77 6.33 6.20
C PHE A 113 13.19 6.88 6.16
N ALA A 114 13.41 8.09 6.71
CA ALA A 114 14.76 8.62 6.88
C ALA A 114 15.63 7.66 7.72
N ARG A 115 15.10 7.17 8.85
CA ARG A 115 15.80 6.19 9.68
C ARG A 115 16.07 4.87 8.95
N ALA A 116 15.13 4.39 8.17
CA ALA A 116 15.29 3.17 7.38
C ALA A 116 16.44 3.30 6.37
N HIS A 117 16.54 4.42 5.69
CA HIS A 117 17.63 4.69 4.74
C HIS A 117 19.00 4.78 5.43
N GLU A 118 19.08 5.36 6.64
CA GLU A 118 20.32 5.33 7.44
C GLU A 118 20.80 3.90 7.73
N LEU A 119 19.88 2.96 7.89
CA LEU A 119 20.17 1.54 8.12
C LEU A 119 20.28 0.72 6.83
N GLY A 120 20.15 1.35 5.66
CA GLY A 120 20.22 0.67 4.36
C GLY A 120 19.00 -0.21 4.04
N MET A 121 17.86 0.07 4.67
CA MET A 121 16.61 -0.67 4.45
C MET A 121 15.78 -0.02 3.33
N VAL A 122 15.05 -0.85 2.59
CA VAL A 122 14.08 -0.40 1.58
C VAL A 122 12.80 0.12 2.26
N THR A 123 12.22 1.17 1.71
CA THR A 123 10.97 1.76 2.19
C THR A 123 9.81 1.51 1.23
N VAL A 124 8.67 1.05 1.75
CA VAL A 124 7.46 0.76 0.96
C VAL A 124 6.26 1.51 1.53
N LEU A 125 5.63 2.35 0.72
CA LEU A 125 4.46 3.11 1.13
C LEU A 125 3.17 2.57 0.52
N TRP A 126 2.19 2.22 1.34
CA TRP A 126 0.79 2.06 0.94
C TRP A 126 0.15 3.45 0.86
N ALA A 127 0.13 4.03 -0.34
CA ALA A 127 -0.31 5.41 -0.58
C ALA A 127 -1.81 5.48 -0.87
N TYR A 128 -2.63 5.22 0.13
CA TYR A 128 -4.07 5.18 -0.07
C TYR A 128 -4.75 6.51 0.25
N LEU A 129 -5.84 6.79 -0.43
CA LEU A 129 -6.64 7.98 -0.21
C LEU A 129 -7.83 7.68 0.70
N ARG A 130 -8.11 8.59 1.62
CA ARG A 130 -9.29 8.51 2.50
C ARG A 130 -9.78 9.91 2.82
N ASN A 131 -10.80 10.35 2.10
CA ASN A 131 -11.46 11.62 2.34
C ASN A 131 -12.96 11.48 2.04
N PRO A 132 -13.85 11.78 3.00
CA PRO A 132 -15.29 11.73 2.74
C PRO A 132 -15.74 12.57 1.54
N GLY A 133 -15.07 13.70 1.28
CA GLY A 133 -15.34 14.57 0.15
C GLY A 133 -15.01 13.96 -1.23
N PHE A 134 -14.33 12.81 -1.28
CA PHE A 134 -14.06 12.08 -2.53
C PHE A 134 -15.18 11.13 -2.94
N LYS A 135 -16.28 11.12 -2.20
CA LYS A 135 -17.54 10.47 -2.60
C LYS A 135 -18.57 11.53 -2.93
N LYS A 136 -19.05 11.53 -4.16
CA LYS A 136 -20.01 12.52 -4.62
C LYS A 136 -20.98 11.87 -5.60
N ASP A 137 -22.27 12.16 -5.43
CA ASP A 137 -23.34 11.69 -6.32
C ASP A 137 -23.33 10.18 -6.55
N GLY A 138 -23.00 9.40 -5.50
CA GLY A 138 -22.93 7.94 -5.54
C GLY A 138 -21.66 7.37 -6.18
N VAL A 139 -20.75 8.22 -6.65
CA VAL A 139 -19.46 7.81 -7.25
C VAL A 139 -18.33 7.96 -6.23
N ASP A 140 -17.43 6.97 -6.20
CA ASP A 140 -16.23 6.98 -5.36
C ASP A 140 -15.00 7.37 -6.20
N TYR A 141 -14.43 8.55 -5.94
CA TYR A 141 -13.29 9.09 -6.66
C TYR A 141 -11.93 8.78 -6.00
N HIS A 142 -11.87 7.99 -4.92
CA HIS A 142 -10.61 7.65 -4.25
C HIS A 142 -9.60 6.92 -5.14
N VAL A 143 -10.03 6.37 -6.26
CA VAL A 143 -9.18 5.68 -7.23
C VAL A 143 -9.04 6.44 -8.55
N SER A 144 -9.44 7.71 -8.60
CA SER A 144 -9.25 8.55 -9.79
C SER A 144 -7.78 8.68 -10.15
N ALA A 145 -7.48 8.78 -11.45
CA ALA A 145 -6.11 8.83 -11.94
C ALA A 145 -5.30 10.00 -11.36
N ASP A 146 -5.86 11.19 -11.35
CA ASP A 146 -5.18 12.38 -10.80
C ASP A 146 -5.02 12.32 -9.28
N LEU A 147 -6.00 11.81 -8.56
CA LEU A 147 -5.94 11.67 -7.10
C LEU A 147 -4.93 10.62 -6.66
N THR A 148 -4.94 9.44 -7.29
CA THR A 148 -3.93 8.40 -7.00
C THR A 148 -2.55 8.85 -7.43
N GLY A 149 -2.44 9.58 -8.55
CA GLY A 149 -1.20 10.20 -8.99
C GLY A 149 -0.65 11.21 -7.97
N GLN A 150 -1.50 12.01 -7.36
CA GLN A 150 -1.11 12.91 -6.26
C GLN A 150 -0.59 12.11 -5.05
N GLY A 151 -1.27 11.02 -4.68
CA GLY A 151 -0.82 10.14 -3.60
C GLY A 151 0.56 9.54 -3.88
N ASN A 152 0.80 9.08 -5.10
CA ASN A 152 2.11 8.55 -5.52
C ASN A 152 3.19 9.63 -5.41
N HIS A 153 2.91 10.83 -5.90
CA HIS A 153 3.86 11.95 -5.85
C HIS A 153 4.23 12.32 -4.41
N LEU A 154 3.24 12.34 -3.50
CA LEU A 154 3.48 12.57 -2.07
C LEU A 154 4.33 11.45 -1.46
N GLY A 155 4.12 10.20 -1.87
CA GLY A 155 4.93 9.07 -1.44
C GLY A 155 6.40 9.23 -1.83
N VAL A 156 6.69 9.64 -3.06
CA VAL A 156 8.08 9.92 -3.48
C VAL A 156 8.66 11.12 -2.73
N THR A 157 7.83 12.11 -2.40
CA THR A 157 8.27 13.30 -1.65
C THR A 157 8.82 12.96 -0.26
N ILE A 158 8.35 11.88 0.36
CA ILE A 158 8.85 11.37 1.64
C ILE A 158 9.84 10.20 1.46
N GLU A 159 10.44 10.09 0.28
CA GLU A 159 11.47 9.11 -0.04
C GLU A 159 11.02 7.65 0.05
N ALA A 160 9.78 7.32 -0.36
CA ALA A 160 9.39 5.94 -0.55
C ALA A 160 10.10 5.36 -1.78
N ASP A 161 10.82 4.24 -1.61
CA ASP A 161 11.47 3.51 -2.71
C ASP A 161 10.44 2.79 -3.58
N ILE A 162 9.38 2.28 -2.93
CA ILE A 162 8.30 1.57 -3.61
C ILE A 162 6.96 2.11 -3.10
N ILE A 163 6.06 2.38 -4.04
CA ILE A 163 4.70 2.85 -3.74
C ILE A 163 3.70 1.75 -4.10
N LYS A 164 2.89 1.34 -3.13
CA LYS A 164 1.74 0.46 -3.35
C LYS A 164 0.48 1.31 -3.49
N GLN A 165 -0.16 1.23 -4.66
CA GLN A 165 -1.33 2.01 -5.00
C GLN A 165 -2.44 1.12 -5.56
N LYS A 166 -3.68 1.56 -5.49
CA LYS A 166 -4.79 0.92 -6.19
C LYS A 166 -4.71 1.19 -7.69
N MET A 167 -5.28 0.30 -8.50
CA MET A 167 -5.50 0.58 -9.91
C MET A 167 -6.30 1.87 -10.06
N ALA A 168 -5.84 2.76 -10.94
CA ALA A 168 -6.50 4.01 -11.21
C ALA A 168 -7.73 3.83 -12.11
N GLU A 169 -8.64 4.80 -12.04
CA GLU A 169 -9.81 4.92 -12.91
C GLU A 169 -9.80 6.24 -13.66
N ASN A 170 -10.29 6.21 -14.90
CA ASN A 170 -10.52 7.38 -15.72
C ASN A 170 -11.95 7.92 -15.48
N ASN A 171 -12.12 8.74 -14.45
CA ASN A 171 -13.43 9.22 -13.99
C ASN A 171 -13.50 10.71 -13.69
N ASP A 172 -12.58 11.51 -14.25
CA ASP A 172 -12.50 12.97 -14.10
C ASP A 172 -12.13 13.48 -12.69
N GLY A 173 -11.92 12.64 -11.69
CA GLY A 173 -11.38 12.99 -10.38
C GLY A 173 -11.70 14.39 -9.83
N TYR A 174 -10.70 15.24 -9.67
CA TYR A 174 -10.86 16.61 -9.15
C TYR A 174 -11.90 17.45 -9.92
N ARG A 175 -12.03 17.25 -11.23
CA ARG A 175 -13.00 17.99 -12.04
C ARG A 175 -14.44 17.72 -11.60
N LYS A 176 -14.74 16.49 -11.20
CA LYS A 176 -16.08 16.04 -10.75
C LYS A 176 -16.33 16.35 -9.29
N ILE A 177 -15.36 16.15 -8.43
CA ILE A 177 -15.56 16.45 -7.00
C ILE A 177 -15.66 17.96 -6.75
N GLY A 178 -15.12 18.80 -7.66
CA GLY A 178 -15.17 20.26 -7.54
C GLY A 178 -14.28 20.82 -6.44
N PHE A 179 -13.29 20.07 -6.03
CA PHE A 179 -12.32 20.40 -5.00
C PHE A 179 -10.92 20.07 -5.53
N GLY A 180 -9.93 20.90 -5.19
CA GLY A 180 -8.58 20.75 -5.72
C GLY A 180 -8.47 21.22 -7.17
N ASN A 181 -7.33 20.94 -7.77
CA ASN A 181 -7.01 21.38 -9.14
C ASN A 181 -6.26 20.29 -9.89
N THR A 182 -6.70 20.00 -11.09
CA THR A 182 -5.99 19.12 -12.02
C THR A 182 -5.89 19.77 -13.39
N ASN A 183 -4.79 19.50 -14.10
CA ASN A 183 -4.70 19.91 -15.48
C ASN A 183 -5.64 19.02 -16.33
N LYS A 184 -6.42 19.65 -17.21
CA LYS A 184 -7.35 18.93 -18.08
C LYS A 184 -6.68 17.84 -18.91
N LYS A 185 -5.41 18.00 -19.27
CA LYS A 185 -4.63 17.01 -20.02
C LYS A 185 -4.53 15.64 -19.35
N VAL A 186 -4.70 15.57 -18.03
CA VAL A 186 -4.69 14.27 -17.32
C VAL A 186 -5.72 13.32 -17.93
N TYR A 187 -6.94 13.80 -18.14
CA TYR A 187 -8.04 13.00 -18.69
C TYR A 187 -8.21 13.13 -20.20
N ASP A 188 -7.75 14.22 -20.79
CA ASP A 188 -7.92 14.48 -22.22
C ASP A 188 -6.78 13.86 -23.06
N GLU A 189 -5.55 13.72 -22.49
CA GLU A 189 -4.35 13.34 -23.26
C GLU A 189 -3.48 12.27 -22.57
N LEU A 190 -3.44 12.21 -21.23
CA LEU A 190 -2.45 11.40 -20.48
C LEU A 190 -3.02 10.09 -19.95
N THR A 191 -4.34 9.94 -19.91
CA THR A 191 -5.03 8.72 -19.49
C THR A 191 -6.10 8.34 -20.51
N SER A 192 -6.50 7.08 -20.48
CA SER A 192 -7.64 6.54 -21.20
C SER A 192 -8.37 5.53 -20.32
N ASP A 193 -9.44 4.93 -20.81
CA ASP A 193 -10.11 3.83 -20.11
C ASP A 193 -9.29 2.52 -20.16
N HIS A 194 -8.17 2.53 -20.89
CA HIS A 194 -7.33 1.34 -21.00
C HIS A 194 -6.42 1.22 -19.76
N PRO A 195 -6.43 0.08 -19.04
CA PRO A 195 -5.69 -0.09 -17.79
C PRO A 195 -4.18 0.17 -17.90
N ILE A 196 -3.57 -0.14 -19.06
CA ILE A 196 -2.13 0.11 -19.28
C ILE A 196 -1.81 1.62 -19.26
N ASP A 197 -2.68 2.45 -19.85
CA ASP A 197 -2.45 3.90 -19.85
C ASP A 197 -2.60 4.49 -18.44
N LEU A 198 -3.54 3.97 -17.66
CA LEU A 198 -3.71 4.35 -16.25
C LEU A 198 -2.48 3.96 -15.41
N VAL A 199 -1.93 2.76 -15.60
CA VAL A 199 -0.69 2.34 -14.90
C VAL A 199 0.50 3.19 -15.36
N ARG A 200 0.63 3.48 -16.66
CA ARG A 200 1.68 4.38 -17.17
C ARG A 200 1.60 5.76 -16.53
N TYR A 201 0.40 6.31 -16.39
CA TYR A 201 0.21 7.57 -15.70
C TYR A 201 0.65 7.50 -14.23
N GLN A 202 0.33 6.42 -13.52
CA GLN A 202 0.82 6.19 -12.15
C GLN A 202 2.35 6.10 -12.09
N VAL A 203 3.00 5.46 -13.07
CA VAL A 203 4.46 5.42 -13.16
C VAL A 203 5.04 6.82 -13.39
N VAL A 204 4.41 7.61 -14.26
CA VAL A 204 4.84 9.00 -14.52
C VAL A 204 4.76 9.84 -13.23
N THR A 205 3.70 9.70 -12.46
CA THR A 205 3.52 10.43 -11.20
C THR A 205 4.45 9.96 -10.09
N SER A 206 5.08 8.81 -10.24
CA SER A 206 6.16 8.31 -9.38
C SER A 206 7.55 8.74 -9.90
N TYR A 207 7.67 9.98 -10.37
CA TYR A 207 8.87 10.56 -10.96
C TYR A 207 9.45 9.73 -12.11
N MET A 208 8.61 9.40 -13.09
CA MET A 208 8.99 8.59 -14.26
C MET A 208 9.53 7.21 -13.88
N GLY A 209 8.99 6.60 -12.84
CA GLY A 209 9.38 5.28 -12.36
C GLY A 209 10.67 5.25 -11.55
N ARG A 210 11.14 6.39 -11.02
CA ARG A 210 12.28 6.40 -10.08
C ARG A 210 11.94 5.79 -8.73
N ALA A 211 10.66 5.85 -8.31
CA ALA A 211 10.13 4.97 -7.29
C ALA A 211 9.42 3.78 -7.96
N GLY A 212 9.59 2.58 -7.41
CA GLY A 212 8.88 1.40 -7.87
C GLY A 212 7.37 1.52 -7.64
N LEU A 213 6.56 0.86 -8.45
CA LEU A 213 5.10 0.83 -8.28
C LEU A 213 4.62 -0.61 -8.11
N ILE A 214 3.80 -0.84 -7.08
CA ILE A 214 3.04 -2.07 -6.88
C ILE A 214 1.55 -1.73 -6.91
N ASN A 215 0.78 -2.37 -7.77
CA ASN A 215 -0.67 -2.24 -7.70
C ASN A 215 -1.28 -3.22 -6.71
N SER A 216 -2.21 -2.69 -5.91
CA SER A 216 -2.97 -3.49 -4.96
C SER A 216 -4.00 -4.34 -5.68
N GLY A 217 -4.04 -5.64 -5.38
CA GLY A 217 -5.00 -6.58 -5.95
C GLY A 217 -6.42 -6.51 -5.36
N GLY A 218 -6.70 -5.55 -4.47
CA GLY A 218 -7.99 -5.43 -3.79
C GLY A 218 -8.11 -6.27 -2.52
N ALA A 219 -9.32 -6.38 -1.98
CA ALA A 219 -9.59 -7.12 -0.76
C ALA A 219 -9.46 -8.64 -1.01
N SER A 220 -8.71 -9.33 -0.16
CA SER A 220 -8.58 -10.79 -0.24
C SER A 220 -9.92 -11.48 -0.01
N GLY A 221 -10.20 -12.50 -0.81
CA GLY A 221 -11.39 -13.35 -0.66
C GLY A 221 -12.65 -12.89 -1.40
N GLN A 222 -12.62 -11.76 -2.08
CA GLN A 222 -13.76 -11.26 -2.88
C GLN A 222 -13.51 -11.25 -4.37
N ASN A 223 -12.28 -11.44 -4.81
CA ASN A 223 -11.92 -11.31 -6.21
C ASN A 223 -11.87 -12.67 -6.89
N ASP A 224 -12.44 -12.70 -8.06
CA ASP A 224 -12.26 -13.79 -9.01
C ASP A 224 -10.75 -13.96 -9.30
N PHE A 225 -10.30 -15.20 -9.36
CA PHE A 225 -8.93 -15.56 -9.75
C PHE A 225 -8.54 -14.94 -11.10
N ALA A 226 -9.48 -14.87 -12.04
CA ALA A 226 -9.27 -14.24 -13.33
C ALA A 226 -8.93 -12.75 -13.22
N GLU A 227 -9.55 -12.01 -12.29
CA GLU A 227 -9.25 -10.59 -12.04
C GLU A 227 -7.86 -10.40 -11.43
N ALA A 228 -7.46 -11.26 -10.49
CA ALA A 228 -6.12 -11.24 -9.93
C ALA A 228 -5.05 -11.50 -11.00
N VAL A 229 -5.25 -12.49 -11.88
CA VAL A 229 -4.36 -12.77 -13.00
C VAL A 229 -4.33 -11.61 -13.99
N ARG A 230 -5.47 -11.02 -14.33
CA ARG A 230 -5.55 -9.85 -15.20
C ARG A 230 -4.75 -8.68 -14.65
N THR A 231 -4.91 -8.37 -13.37
CA THR A 231 -4.15 -7.30 -12.70
C THR A 231 -2.64 -7.57 -12.75
N ALA A 232 -2.21 -8.79 -12.46
CA ALA A 232 -0.81 -9.17 -12.52
C ALA A 232 -0.23 -9.03 -13.95
N VAL A 233 -0.98 -9.42 -14.97
CA VAL A 233 -0.57 -9.28 -16.37
C VAL A 233 -0.45 -7.82 -16.79
N ILE A 234 -1.38 -6.96 -16.39
CA ILE A 234 -1.35 -5.52 -16.68
C ILE A 234 -0.11 -4.88 -16.06
N ASN A 235 0.20 -5.21 -14.81
CA ASN A 235 1.33 -4.63 -14.10
C ASN A 235 2.71 -5.11 -14.61
N LYS A 236 2.75 -6.23 -15.29
CA LYS A 236 4.00 -6.77 -15.86
C LYS A 236 4.35 -6.13 -17.21
N ARG A 237 3.48 -5.34 -17.79
CA ARG A 237 3.64 -4.71 -19.11
C ARG A 237 4.07 -3.26 -19.02
#